data_8ee43f8c71ddd013fd9011c62f6335af
#
_entry.id   8ee43f8c71ddd013fd9011c62f6335af
#
_cell.length_a   1.000
_cell.length_b   1.000
_cell.length_c   1.000
_cell.angle_alpha   90.00
_cell.angle_beta   90.00
_cell.angle_gamma   90.00
#
_symmetry.space_group_name_H-M   'P 1'
#
loop_
_entity.id
_entity.type
_entity.pdbx_description
1 polymer ?
#
loop_
_entity_poly.entity_id
_entity_poly.type
_entity_poly.pdbx_seq_one_letter_code
_entity_poly.pdbx_strand_id
1 'polypeptide(L)'
;NGTIRNIIGGTVFREPILCSNIPKLVPSWTDPVVIGRHAFGDQYRATDFKVPGKGKMEVKWTSEDGKDEIKYEVFNFTGPGIALSMYNLDKSIEDFARSCFSYGLIKKWPVYLSTKNTILKKYDGRFKDLFQEIYEEEFKKKFDKINITYEHRLIDDMVACAMKWSGKYIWACKNYDGDVQSDTMAQGYGSLGLMTST
;
A
#
# COMPACT_ATOMS: atom_id res chain seq x y z
N ASN A 1 -18.33 5.37 -2.14
CA ASN A 1 -17.04 5.09 -2.83
C ASN A 1 -16.26 3.94 -2.19
N GLY A 2 -16.05 3.90 -0.86
CA GLY A 2 -15.31 2.82 -0.18
C GLY A 2 -15.90 1.42 -0.39
N THR A 3 -17.22 1.29 -0.38
CA THR A 3 -17.92 0.01 -0.59
C THR A 3 -17.67 -0.56 -1.99
N ILE A 4 -17.74 0.26 -3.02
CA ILE A 4 -17.51 -0.16 -4.42
C ILE A 4 -16.05 -0.59 -4.60
N ARG A 5 -15.09 0.17 -4.10
CA ARG A 5 -13.66 -0.18 -4.15
C ARG A 5 -13.38 -1.53 -3.50
N ASN A 6 -13.98 -1.79 -2.34
CA ASN A 6 -13.84 -3.05 -1.62
C ASN A 6 -14.49 -4.23 -2.37
N ILE A 7 -15.59 -4.01 -3.10
CA ILE A 7 -16.27 -5.05 -3.88
C ILE A 7 -15.45 -5.42 -5.12
N ILE A 8 -14.89 -4.42 -5.80
CA ILE A 8 -14.12 -4.61 -7.03
C ILE A 8 -12.71 -5.14 -6.73
N GLY A 9 -12.24 -5.01 -5.47
CA GLY A 9 -10.90 -5.46 -5.05
C GLY A 9 -9.77 -4.73 -5.79
N GLY A 10 -10.06 -3.53 -6.30
CA GLY A 10 -9.22 -2.85 -7.26
C GLY A 10 -8.10 -2.02 -6.66
N THR A 11 -7.13 -1.73 -7.50
CA THR A 11 -6.12 -0.71 -7.28
C THR A 11 -6.71 0.65 -7.63
N VAL A 12 -6.46 1.64 -6.78
CA VAL A 12 -6.79 3.04 -7.08
C VAL A 12 -5.50 3.77 -7.42
N PHE A 13 -5.44 4.35 -8.61
CA PHE A 13 -4.36 5.22 -9.01
C PHE A 13 -4.74 6.68 -8.81
N ARG A 14 -3.86 7.41 -8.12
CA ARG A 14 -4.01 8.85 -7.87
C ARG A 14 -2.81 9.58 -8.45
N GLU A 15 -3.06 10.54 -9.33
CA GLU A 15 -2.05 11.34 -10.00
C GLU A 15 -2.36 12.84 -9.83
N PRO A 16 -1.38 13.68 -9.43
CA PRO A 16 -1.61 15.11 -9.30
C PRO A 16 -1.77 15.78 -10.67
N ILE A 17 -2.67 16.76 -10.74
CA ILE A 17 -2.79 17.65 -11.88
C ILE A 17 -1.82 18.82 -11.67
N LEU A 18 -0.84 18.94 -12.55
CA LEU A 18 0.18 19.99 -12.47
C LEU A 18 -0.36 21.31 -13.08
N CYS A 19 -0.50 22.32 -12.25
CA CYS A 19 -0.92 23.66 -12.66
C CYS A 19 0.25 24.64 -12.53
N SER A 20 0.58 25.34 -13.61
CA SER A 20 1.71 26.29 -13.63
C SER A 20 1.48 27.52 -12.76
N ASN A 21 0.21 27.91 -12.55
CA ASN A 21 -0.20 29.06 -11.77
C ASN A 21 -0.45 28.77 -10.28
N ILE A 22 -0.30 27.51 -9.86
CA ILE A 22 -0.44 27.10 -8.45
C ILE A 22 0.95 26.81 -7.90
N PRO A 23 1.40 27.55 -6.86
CA PRO A 23 2.71 27.31 -6.28
C PRO A 23 2.75 25.95 -5.58
N LYS A 24 3.80 25.17 -5.86
CA LYS A 24 4.07 23.90 -5.19
C LYS A 24 4.69 24.15 -3.83
N LEU A 25 4.29 23.39 -2.81
CA LEU A 25 4.95 23.43 -1.50
C LEU A 25 6.35 22.81 -1.55
N VAL A 26 6.56 21.85 -2.46
CA VAL A 26 7.87 21.22 -2.68
C VAL A 26 8.36 21.64 -4.09
N PRO A 27 9.25 22.62 -4.20
CA PRO A 27 9.68 23.16 -5.50
C PRO A 27 10.34 22.14 -6.43
N SER A 28 10.99 21.10 -5.88
CA SER A 28 11.64 20.04 -6.64
C SER A 28 10.67 19.08 -7.35
N TRP A 29 9.39 19.07 -7.00
CA TRP A 29 8.39 18.19 -7.64
C TRP A 29 7.97 18.76 -9.01
N THR A 30 8.83 18.60 -10.00
CA THR A 30 8.58 19.11 -11.34
C THR A 30 7.70 18.22 -12.20
N ASP A 31 7.69 16.93 -11.90
CA ASP A 31 6.94 15.90 -12.63
C ASP A 31 5.92 15.21 -11.70
N PRO A 32 4.84 14.64 -12.25
CA PRO A 32 3.83 13.96 -11.43
C PRO A 32 4.35 12.65 -10.84
N VAL A 33 3.81 12.30 -9.68
CA VAL A 33 3.96 10.99 -9.04
C VAL A 33 2.62 10.31 -9.04
N VAL A 34 2.57 9.03 -9.38
CA VAL A 34 1.35 8.23 -9.28
C VAL A 34 1.39 7.41 -8.00
N ILE A 35 0.42 7.60 -7.14
CA ILE A 35 0.20 6.71 -6.00
C ILE A 35 -0.74 5.58 -6.42
N GLY A 36 -0.23 4.34 -6.40
CA GLY A 36 -1.04 3.13 -6.50
C GLY A 36 -1.46 2.68 -5.10
N ARG A 37 -2.74 2.83 -4.77
CA ARG A 37 -3.30 2.40 -3.48
C ARG A 37 -3.94 1.04 -3.61
N HIS A 38 -3.54 0.08 -2.77
CA HIS A 38 -4.23 -1.19 -2.61
C HIS A 38 -5.55 -0.98 -1.86
N ALA A 39 -6.67 -0.99 -2.58
CA ALA A 39 -7.98 -0.62 -2.04
C ALA A 39 -8.71 -1.77 -1.36
N PHE A 40 -8.00 -2.71 -0.76
CA PHE A 40 -8.57 -3.88 -0.09
C PHE A 40 -7.87 -4.16 1.24
N GLY A 41 -8.62 -4.67 2.23
CA GLY A 41 -8.07 -5.19 3.47
C GLY A 41 -7.46 -4.15 4.40
N ASP A 42 -6.52 -4.61 5.20
CA ASP A 42 -5.77 -3.85 6.20
C ASP A 42 -6.71 -3.13 7.20
N GLN A 43 -6.39 -1.90 7.63
CA GLN A 43 -7.18 -1.14 8.59
C GLN A 43 -8.63 -0.87 8.13
N TYR A 44 -8.89 -0.87 6.82
CA TYR A 44 -10.22 -0.60 6.24
C TYR A 44 -11.18 -1.80 6.31
N ARG A 45 -10.68 -2.97 6.68
CA ARG A 45 -11.42 -4.21 6.93
C ARG A 45 -11.08 -4.81 8.30
N ALA A 46 -10.57 -4.00 9.20
CA ALA A 46 -10.21 -4.44 10.54
C ALA A 46 -11.43 -4.69 11.40
N THR A 47 -11.27 -5.60 12.36
CA THR A 47 -12.15 -5.76 13.50
C THR A 47 -11.47 -5.16 14.71
N ASP A 48 -11.99 -4.05 15.22
CA ASP A 48 -11.48 -3.36 16.40
C ASP A 48 -12.52 -3.32 17.52
N PHE A 49 -12.07 -3.35 18.76
CA PHE A 49 -12.95 -3.34 19.92
C PHE A 49 -12.28 -2.81 21.19
N LYS A 50 -13.11 -2.36 22.12
CA LYS A 50 -12.66 -1.97 23.46
C LYS A 50 -12.59 -3.22 24.35
N VAL A 51 -11.45 -3.39 25.01
CA VAL A 51 -11.26 -4.40 26.06
C VAL A 51 -11.72 -3.80 27.39
N PRO A 52 -12.74 -4.40 28.06
CA PRO A 52 -13.36 -3.76 29.23
C PRO A 52 -12.55 -3.89 30.52
N GLY A 53 -11.58 -4.80 30.57
CA GLY A 53 -10.82 -5.06 31.81
C GLY A 53 -9.71 -6.07 31.62
N LYS A 54 -9.28 -6.66 32.73
CA LYS A 54 -8.27 -7.73 32.73
C LYS A 54 -8.74 -8.95 31.93
N GLY A 55 -7.85 -9.54 31.14
CA GLY A 55 -8.16 -10.71 30.36
C GLY A 55 -7.15 -10.97 29.25
N LYS A 56 -7.28 -12.12 28.62
CA LYS A 56 -6.39 -12.59 27.57
C LYS A 56 -6.99 -12.34 26.18
N MET A 57 -6.19 -11.78 25.27
CA MET A 57 -6.53 -11.69 23.86
C MET A 57 -5.79 -12.77 23.07
N GLU A 58 -6.52 -13.47 22.22
CA GLU A 58 -5.99 -14.50 21.34
C GLU A 58 -6.48 -14.26 19.90
N VAL A 59 -5.65 -14.61 18.92
CA VAL A 59 -6.03 -14.73 17.52
C VAL A 59 -6.03 -16.20 17.14
N LYS A 60 -7.12 -16.64 16.50
CA LYS A 60 -7.30 -18.01 16.06
C LYS A 60 -7.69 -18.05 14.59
N TRP A 61 -7.08 -18.96 13.84
CA TRP A 61 -7.51 -19.39 12.53
C TRP A 61 -7.77 -20.89 12.56
N THR A 62 -8.86 -21.32 11.90
CA THR A 62 -9.22 -22.73 11.78
C THR A 62 -9.48 -23.02 10.30
N SER A 63 -8.95 -24.13 9.78
CA SER A 63 -9.24 -24.58 8.41
C SER A 63 -10.74 -24.88 8.23
N GLU A 64 -11.23 -24.85 6.98
CA GLU A 64 -12.63 -25.10 6.67
C GLU A 64 -13.11 -26.47 7.13
N ASP A 65 -12.24 -27.49 7.03
CA ASP A 65 -12.51 -28.86 7.48
C ASP A 65 -12.29 -29.08 8.99
N GLY A 66 -11.88 -28.04 9.71
CA GLY A 66 -11.66 -28.04 11.17
C GLY A 66 -10.44 -28.82 11.65
N LYS A 67 -9.60 -29.35 10.75
CA LYS A 67 -8.46 -30.20 11.14
C LYS A 67 -7.23 -29.43 11.57
N ASP A 68 -7.00 -28.27 10.94
CA ASP A 68 -5.85 -27.42 11.22
C ASP A 68 -6.28 -26.18 12.00
N GLU A 69 -5.46 -25.82 12.97
CA GLU A 69 -5.69 -24.65 13.81
C GLU A 69 -4.37 -23.89 14.04
N ILE A 70 -4.41 -22.58 13.88
CA ILE A 70 -3.34 -21.67 14.26
C ILE A 70 -3.89 -20.77 15.37
N LYS A 71 -3.21 -20.75 16.51
CA LYS A 71 -3.61 -19.94 17.66
C LYS A 71 -2.39 -19.22 18.24
N TYR A 72 -2.54 -17.91 18.46
CA TYR A 72 -1.54 -17.09 19.13
C TYR A 72 -2.17 -16.29 20.26
N GLU A 73 -1.53 -16.31 21.43
CA GLU A 73 -1.78 -15.33 22.45
C GLU A 73 -1.16 -13.99 22.00
N VAL A 74 -1.98 -12.95 21.92
CA VAL A 74 -1.55 -11.62 21.50
C VAL A 74 -1.08 -10.81 22.70
N PHE A 75 -1.92 -10.74 23.74
CA PHE A 75 -1.62 -9.95 24.94
C PHE A 75 -2.48 -10.33 26.14
N ASN A 76 -1.90 -10.25 27.34
CA ASN A 76 -2.61 -10.36 28.61
C ASN A 76 -2.88 -8.96 29.19
N PHE A 77 -4.12 -8.50 29.07
CA PHE A 77 -4.51 -7.17 29.56
C PHE A 77 -4.57 -7.17 31.08
N THR A 78 -3.94 -6.20 31.70
CA THR A 78 -3.96 -5.94 33.14
C THR A 78 -5.04 -4.94 33.54
N GLY A 79 -5.76 -4.35 32.58
CA GLY A 79 -6.82 -3.38 32.75
C GLY A 79 -7.53 -3.12 31.42
N PRO A 80 -8.41 -2.11 31.33
CA PRO A 80 -9.08 -1.73 30.10
C PRO A 80 -8.09 -1.34 28.99
N GLY A 81 -8.45 -1.57 27.72
CA GLY A 81 -7.62 -1.26 26.56
C GLY A 81 -8.38 -1.29 25.25
N ILE A 82 -7.65 -1.36 24.18
CA ILE A 82 -8.17 -1.50 22.81
C ILE A 82 -7.43 -2.61 22.09
N ALA A 83 -8.09 -3.25 21.14
CA ALA A 83 -7.51 -4.30 20.31
C ALA A 83 -8.02 -4.21 18.88
N LEU A 84 -7.20 -4.69 17.93
CA LEU A 84 -7.51 -4.68 16.52
C LEU A 84 -6.95 -5.93 15.85
N SER A 85 -7.69 -6.48 14.90
CA SER A 85 -7.26 -7.53 13.99
C SER A 85 -7.54 -7.11 12.55
N MET A 86 -6.61 -7.35 11.64
CA MET A 86 -6.76 -7.06 10.21
C MET A 86 -6.25 -8.23 9.37
N TYR A 87 -6.61 -8.24 8.08
CA TYR A 87 -6.22 -9.30 7.14
C TYR A 87 -6.04 -8.75 5.73
N ASN A 88 -5.41 -9.58 4.88
CA ASN A 88 -5.38 -9.39 3.43
C ASN A 88 -5.39 -10.75 2.72
N LEU A 89 -5.53 -10.76 1.40
CA LEU A 89 -5.56 -11.96 0.56
C LEU A 89 -4.43 -11.91 -0.46
N ASP A 90 -3.73 -13.04 -0.63
CA ASP A 90 -2.66 -13.18 -1.63
C ASP A 90 -3.15 -12.77 -3.02
N LYS A 91 -4.29 -13.29 -3.47
CA LYS A 91 -4.89 -12.96 -4.76
C LYS A 91 -5.10 -11.46 -4.96
N SER A 92 -5.56 -10.74 -3.92
CA SER A 92 -5.74 -9.29 -3.98
C SER A 92 -4.41 -8.54 -4.09
N ILE A 93 -3.38 -9.01 -3.37
CA ILE A 93 -2.03 -8.43 -3.42
C ILE A 93 -1.40 -8.66 -4.79
N GLU A 94 -1.57 -9.86 -5.36
CA GLU A 94 -1.08 -10.19 -6.70
C GLU A 94 -1.72 -9.31 -7.79
N ASP A 95 -3.03 -9.14 -7.74
CA ASP A 95 -3.76 -8.30 -8.71
C ASP A 95 -3.33 -6.83 -8.58
N PHE A 96 -3.08 -6.38 -7.35
CA PHE A 96 -2.51 -5.06 -7.08
C PHE A 96 -1.11 -4.91 -7.69
N ALA A 97 -0.24 -5.90 -7.51
CA ALA A 97 1.11 -5.89 -8.09
C ALA A 97 1.06 -5.82 -9.62
N ARG A 98 0.26 -6.67 -10.27
CA ARG A 98 0.07 -6.67 -11.72
C ARG A 98 -0.46 -5.34 -12.24
N SER A 99 -1.39 -4.72 -11.51
CA SER A 99 -1.92 -3.40 -11.85
C SER A 99 -0.83 -2.32 -11.81
N CYS A 100 -0.03 -2.28 -10.73
CA CYS A 100 1.05 -1.31 -10.59
C CYS A 100 2.14 -1.49 -11.66
N PHE A 101 2.56 -2.73 -11.92
CA PHE A 101 3.57 -3.00 -12.95
C PHE A 101 3.05 -2.70 -14.37
N SER A 102 1.80 -3.04 -14.67
CA SER A 102 1.18 -2.69 -15.96
C SER A 102 1.11 -1.18 -16.15
N TYR A 103 0.75 -0.44 -15.11
CA TYR A 103 0.72 1.03 -15.17
C TYR A 103 2.12 1.62 -15.32
N GLY A 104 3.13 1.03 -14.65
CA GLY A 104 4.55 1.37 -14.86
C GLY A 104 5.00 1.21 -16.31
N LEU A 105 4.60 0.12 -16.98
CA LEU A 105 4.87 -0.10 -18.42
C LEU A 105 4.19 0.95 -19.30
N ILE A 106 2.92 1.29 -19.03
CA ILE A 106 2.16 2.31 -19.78
C ILE A 106 2.85 3.69 -19.67
N LYS A 107 3.19 4.10 -18.46
CA LYS A 107 3.85 5.38 -18.19
C LYS A 107 5.34 5.36 -18.55
N LYS A 108 5.96 4.19 -18.69
CA LYS A 108 7.41 3.98 -18.79
C LYS A 108 8.16 4.56 -17.59
N TRP A 109 7.62 4.34 -16.40
CA TRP A 109 8.15 4.82 -15.13
C TRP A 109 8.49 3.67 -14.19
N PRO A 110 9.53 3.82 -13.36
CA PRO A 110 9.86 2.83 -12.34
C PRO A 110 8.72 2.68 -11.34
N VAL A 111 8.67 1.51 -10.71
CA VAL A 111 7.68 1.16 -9.69
C VAL A 111 8.38 0.92 -8.37
N TYR A 112 7.91 1.56 -7.31
CA TYR A 112 8.39 1.38 -5.95
C TYR A 112 7.25 0.87 -5.08
N LEU A 113 7.44 -0.31 -4.45
CA LEU A 113 6.55 -0.77 -3.38
C LEU A 113 7.11 -0.31 -2.04
N SER A 114 6.30 0.26 -1.17
CA SER A 114 6.71 0.56 0.19
C SER A 114 5.92 -0.22 1.23
N THR A 115 6.62 -0.74 2.24
CA THR A 115 6.07 -1.46 3.38
C THR A 115 6.89 -1.20 4.65
N LYS A 116 6.44 -1.73 5.78
CA LYS A 116 7.24 -1.78 7.01
C LYS A 116 7.54 -3.23 7.42
N ASN A 117 8.03 -4.02 6.47
CA ASN A 117 8.31 -5.45 6.67
C ASN A 117 9.39 -5.75 7.72
N THR A 118 10.18 -4.78 8.13
CA THR A 118 11.12 -4.89 9.27
C THR A 118 10.40 -5.02 10.61
N ILE A 119 9.18 -4.52 10.71
CA ILE A 119 8.29 -4.60 11.88
C ILE A 119 7.23 -5.69 11.66
N LEU A 120 6.43 -5.58 10.61
CA LEU A 120 5.39 -6.56 10.24
C LEU A 120 5.98 -7.64 9.33
N LYS A 121 6.89 -8.45 9.88
CA LYS A 121 7.72 -9.39 9.10
C LYS A 121 6.94 -10.37 8.25
N LYS A 122 5.80 -10.87 8.74
CA LYS A 122 4.94 -11.80 7.99
C LYS A 122 3.92 -11.07 7.14
N TYR A 123 3.21 -10.10 7.70
CA TYR A 123 2.14 -9.40 7.01
C TYR A 123 2.69 -8.55 5.84
N ASP A 124 3.55 -7.60 6.13
CA ASP A 124 4.18 -6.74 5.10
C ASP A 124 5.20 -7.53 4.26
N GLY A 125 5.86 -8.53 4.86
CA GLY A 125 6.74 -9.45 4.13
C GLY A 125 6.01 -10.16 3.01
N ARG A 126 4.74 -10.57 3.20
CA ARG A 126 3.96 -11.23 2.14
C ARG A 126 3.70 -10.29 0.94
N PHE A 127 3.42 -9.01 1.18
CA PHE A 127 3.33 -8.01 0.10
C PHE A 127 4.64 -7.92 -0.69
N LYS A 128 5.76 -7.81 0.01
CA LYS A 128 7.08 -7.73 -0.61
C LYS A 128 7.37 -8.98 -1.46
N ASP A 129 7.13 -10.16 -0.91
CA ASP A 129 7.45 -11.43 -1.56
C ASP A 129 6.61 -11.64 -2.81
N LEU A 130 5.28 -11.45 -2.74
CA LEU A 130 4.39 -11.57 -3.90
C LEU A 130 4.71 -10.55 -5.01
N PHE A 131 5.01 -9.29 -4.64
CA PHE A 131 5.45 -8.31 -5.63
C PHE A 131 6.74 -8.73 -6.33
N GLN A 132 7.71 -9.27 -5.58
CA GLN A 132 8.98 -9.74 -6.14
C GLN A 132 8.77 -10.94 -7.07
N GLU A 133 7.99 -11.93 -6.66
CA GLU A 133 7.65 -13.11 -7.45
C GLU A 133 7.01 -12.69 -8.80
N ILE A 134 5.96 -11.88 -8.77
CA ILE A 134 5.26 -11.41 -9.98
C ILE A 134 6.18 -10.57 -10.86
N TYR A 135 7.01 -9.70 -10.27
CA TYR A 135 7.97 -8.92 -11.03
C TYR A 135 8.93 -9.82 -11.82
N GLU A 136 9.55 -10.78 -11.15
CA GLU A 136 10.53 -11.66 -11.78
C GLU A 136 9.92 -12.57 -12.85
N GLU A 137 8.74 -13.11 -12.59
CA GLU A 137 8.09 -14.06 -13.50
C GLU A 137 7.43 -13.36 -14.71
N GLU A 138 6.73 -12.25 -14.50
CA GLU A 138 5.84 -11.69 -15.51
C GLU A 138 6.34 -10.36 -16.12
N PHE A 139 7.11 -9.56 -15.39
CA PHE A 139 7.37 -8.17 -15.76
C PHE A 139 8.83 -7.82 -16.01
N LYS A 140 9.79 -8.47 -15.36
CA LYS A 140 11.22 -8.12 -15.44
C LYS A 140 11.73 -7.93 -16.87
N LYS A 141 11.49 -8.91 -17.74
CA LYS A 141 11.93 -8.84 -19.15
C LYS A 141 11.30 -7.65 -19.91
N LYS A 142 10.08 -7.26 -19.54
CA LYS A 142 9.38 -6.12 -20.15
C LYS A 142 9.95 -4.80 -19.64
N PHE A 143 10.29 -4.71 -18.35
CA PHE A 143 10.91 -3.57 -17.70
C PHE A 143 12.31 -3.33 -18.24
N ASP A 144 13.12 -4.39 -18.36
CA ASP A 144 14.48 -4.33 -18.90
C ASP A 144 14.48 -3.76 -20.33
N LYS A 145 13.51 -4.16 -21.19
CA LYS A 145 13.40 -3.68 -22.57
C LYS A 145 13.22 -2.17 -22.70
N ILE A 146 12.60 -1.52 -21.72
CA ILE A 146 12.34 -0.07 -21.73
C ILE A 146 13.13 0.67 -20.65
N ASN A 147 14.09 -0.01 -20.03
CA ASN A 147 15.02 0.53 -19.03
C ASN A 147 14.33 1.20 -17.84
N ILE A 148 13.33 0.53 -17.26
CA ILE A 148 12.70 0.90 -15.99
C ILE A 148 12.90 -0.19 -14.94
N THR A 149 12.79 0.17 -13.67
CA THR A 149 13.10 -0.71 -12.53
C THR A 149 11.91 -0.89 -11.59
N TYR A 150 11.98 -1.97 -10.81
CA TYR A 150 11.17 -2.16 -9.62
C TYR A 150 12.08 -2.26 -8.40
N GLU A 151 11.69 -1.58 -7.33
CA GLU A 151 12.34 -1.69 -6.03
C GLU A 151 11.30 -1.75 -4.90
N HIS A 152 11.58 -2.58 -3.90
CA HIS A 152 10.91 -2.49 -2.61
C HIS A 152 11.72 -1.60 -1.66
N ARG A 153 11.03 -0.68 -0.98
CA ARG A 153 11.64 0.22 0.02
C ARG A 153 10.86 0.21 1.32
N LEU A 154 11.50 0.55 2.44
CA LEU A 154 10.77 0.84 3.67
C LEU A 154 9.97 2.13 3.50
N ILE A 155 8.78 2.19 4.11
CA ILE A 155 7.87 3.34 3.94
C ILE A 155 8.52 4.66 4.36
N ASP A 156 9.27 4.69 5.45
CA ASP A 156 9.99 5.86 5.93
C ASP A 156 11.10 6.32 4.97
N ASP A 157 11.85 5.38 4.40
CA ASP A 157 12.84 5.68 3.36
C ASP A 157 12.17 6.20 2.08
N MET A 158 11.07 5.57 1.66
CA MET A 158 10.34 6.01 0.47
C MET A 158 9.74 7.41 0.62
N VAL A 159 9.22 7.76 1.81
CA VAL A 159 8.78 9.13 2.12
C VAL A 159 9.93 10.12 1.99
N ALA A 160 11.11 9.78 2.55
CA ALA A 160 12.30 10.63 2.44
C ALA A 160 12.77 10.80 0.97
N CYS A 161 12.70 9.74 0.18
CA CYS A 161 12.98 9.79 -1.26
C CYS A 161 11.96 10.66 -2.01
N ALA A 162 10.68 10.50 -1.74
CA ALA A 162 9.61 11.26 -2.36
C ALA A 162 9.76 12.77 -2.15
N MET A 163 10.25 13.19 -0.98
CA MET A 163 10.53 14.60 -0.68
C MET A 163 11.71 15.19 -1.47
N LYS A 164 12.59 14.34 -2.03
CA LYS A 164 13.79 14.75 -2.74
C LYS A 164 13.70 14.58 -4.26
N TRP A 165 12.96 13.57 -4.72
CA TRP A 165 12.84 13.23 -6.13
C TRP A 165 11.91 14.19 -6.87
N SER A 166 12.11 14.33 -8.17
CA SER A 166 11.33 15.25 -9.01
C SER A 166 9.98 14.71 -9.46
N GLY A 167 9.79 13.38 -9.43
CA GLY A 167 8.60 12.69 -9.93
C GLY A 167 8.90 11.58 -10.94
N LYS A 168 7.92 11.22 -11.78
CA LYS A 168 7.99 10.15 -12.80
C LYS A 168 8.23 8.77 -12.22
N TYR A 169 7.47 8.39 -11.21
CA TYR A 169 7.45 7.03 -10.66
C TYR A 169 6.06 6.64 -10.20
N ILE A 170 5.83 5.33 -10.12
CA ILE A 170 4.65 4.74 -9.52
C ILE A 170 5.02 4.32 -8.10
N TRP A 171 4.30 4.81 -7.11
CA TRP A 171 4.48 4.44 -5.72
C TRP A 171 3.34 3.53 -5.27
N ALA A 172 3.60 2.23 -5.24
CA ALA A 172 2.66 1.22 -4.76
C ALA A 172 2.63 1.22 -3.22
N CYS A 173 1.47 1.48 -2.66
CA CYS A 173 1.23 1.62 -1.23
C CYS A 173 0.16 0.65 -0.75
N LYS A 174 0.32 0.11 0.47
CA LYS A 174 -0.77 -0.55 1.17
C LYS A 174 -1.93 0.42 1.39
N ASN A 175 -3.10 -0.10 1.79
CA ASN A 175 -4.34 0.66 1.81
C ASN A 175 -4.25 1.98 2.58
N TYR A 176 -3.82 1.95 3.84
CA TYR A 176 -3.69 3.14 4.68
C TYR A 176 -2.58 4.08 4.21
N ASP A 177 -1.40 3.52 3.88
CA ASP A 177 -0.26 4.29 3.38
C ASP A 177 -0.64 5.03 2.09
N GLY A 178 -1.36 4.37 1.18
CA GLY A 178 -1.82 4.97 -0.07
C GLY A 178 -2.85 6.09 0.13
N ASP A 179 -3.71 5.97 1.13
CA ASP A 179 -4.64 7.02 1.50
C ASP A 179 -3.90 8.27 1.99
N VAL A 180 -3.03 8.10 2.96
CA VAL A 180 -2.27 9.21 3.56
C VAL A 180 -1.28 9.82 2.58
N GLN A 181 -0.50 9.00 1.86
CA GLN A 181 0.53 9.51 0.95
C GLN A 181 -0.06 10.20 -0.28
N SER A 182 -1.20 9.74 -0.80
CA SER A 182 -1.84 10.43 -1.92
C SER A 182 -2.29 11.85 -1.54
N ASP A 183 -2.83 12.03 -0.36
CA ASP A 183 -3.24 13.35 0.14
C ASP A 183 -2.03 14.24 0.45
N THR A 184 -0.97 13.65 1.03
CA THR A 184 0.30 14.36 1.26
C THR A 184 0.91 14.85 -0.05
N MET A 185 0.95 14.00 -1.07
CA MET A 185 1.48 14.36 -2.39
C MET A 185 0.59 15.43 -3.06
N ALA A 186 -0.74 15.27 -3.01
CA ALA A 186 -1.66 16.27 -3.56
C ALA A 186 -1.44 17.64 -2.96
N GLN A 187 -1.31 17.71 -1.64
CA GLN A 187 -1.02 18.97 -0.94
C GLN A 187 0.34 19.55 -1.32
N GLY A 188 1.35 18.71 -1.47
CA GLY A 188 2.68 19.12 -1.92
C GLY A 188 2.70 19.71 -3.33
N TYR A 189 1.85 19.19 -4.23
CA TYR A 189 1.65 19.73 -5.59
C TYR A 189 0.74 20.98 -5.64
N GLY A 190 0.11 21.34 -4.52
CA GLY A 190 -0.63 22.59 -4.38
C GLY A 190 -2.02 22.49 -3.79
N SER A 191 -2.77 21.41 -3.99
CA SER A 191 -4.12 21.24 -3.44
C SER A 191 -4.64 19.82 -3.54
N LEU A 192 -5.39 19.39 -2.50
CA LEU A 192 -6.12 18.12 -2.50
C LEU A 192 -7.11 17.98 -3.67
N GLY A 193 -7.70 19.09 -4.12
CA GLY A 193 -8.63 19.10 -5.26
C GLY A 193 -7.98 18.87 -6.62
N LEU A 194 -6.66 18.85 -6.70
CA LEU A 194 -5.88 18.64 -7.94
C LEU A 194 -5.34 17.21 -8.07
N MET A 195 -6.03 16.23 -7.51
CA MET A 195 -5.65 14.82 -7.59
C MET A 195 -6.73 14.03 -8.33
N THR A 196 -6.34 13.32 -9.38
CA THR A 196 -7.23 12.35 -10.05
C THR A 196 -7.39 11.10 -9.19
N SER A 197 -8.44 10.32 -9.45
CA SER A 197 -8.66 9.01 -8.82
C SER A 197 -9.30 8.10 -9.86
N THR A 198 -8.55 7.12 -10.36
CA THR A 198 -8.95 6.14 -11.36
C THR A 198 -8.76 4.71 -10.87
#